data_68882a58f21694fb28b6e76458925ad4
#
_entry.id   68882a58f21694fb28b6e76458925ad4
#
_cell.length_a   1.000
_cell.length_b   1.000
_cell.length_c   1.000
_cell.angle_alpha   90.00
_cell.angle_beta   90.00
_cell.angle_gamma   90.00
#
_symmetry.space_group_name_H-M   'P 1'
#
loop_
_entity.id
_entity.type
_entity.pdbx_description
1 polymer ?
#
loop_
_entity_poly.entity_id
_entity_poly.type
_entity_poly.pdbx_seq_one_letter_code
_entity_poly.pdbx_strand_id
1 'polypeptide(L)'
;MSSVTRRSFLLGAGGAVVLTACGGSGSGGTGGTPPSLGITAIPDQNPELLNRLYPMVAARFAKATGLTVSYKPVTDYTAVVRAFEIGDIHLAWMGGLTGVQARSRVPGSTAIAQRDIDADFHSLFIANKSAGISPFTDVSGLSALAGHTLTFGSETSTSGRLMPQYFLMKGGLAQSALKGTPGFSGSHDATIEAVRTDSFEVGAVNEQVWTKTVAAAKVDLSSVQVLWRTPGYHDYHWLARPDLDTTFGAGTQQKVTDLLLGLDAAKAEDKAVLDLFGAKKFITTQNSNYDQIEAVAKAQGLLG
;
A
#
# COMPACT_ATOMS: atom_id res chain seq x y z
N MET A 1 -23.81 -5.58 -57.28
CA MET A 1 -25.24 -5.59 -57.62
C MET A 1 -26.04 -5.11 -56.45
N SER A 2 -26.76 -4.01 -56.68
CA SER A 2 -28.02 -3.57 -56.08
C SER A 2 -28.00 -3.16 -54.60
N SER A 3 -28.46 -2.06 -54.25
CA SER A 3 -28.94 -0.71 -54.65
C SER A 3 -29.61 -0.09 -53.45
N VAL A 4 -29.15 1.07 -53.11
CA VAL A 4 -29.84 2.36 -52.81
C VAL A 4 -31.35 2.29 -52.61
N THR A 5 -31.83 2.90 -51.51
CA THR A 5 -32.97 3.82 -51.65
C THR A 5 -33.01 4.86 -50.49
N ARG A 6 -32.85 6.11 -50.85
CA ARG A 6 -33.28 7.34 -50.11
C ARG A 6 -34.79 7.47 -50.25
N ARG A 7 -35.44 8.03 -49.27
CA ARG A 7 -36.58 8.97 -49.48
C ARG A 7 -36.79 9.93 -48.30
N SER A 8 -36.92 11.14 -48.74
CA SER A 8 -37.13 12.41 -48.00
C SER A 8 -38.59 12.73 -47.78
N PHE A 9 -38.82 13.88 -47.08
CA PHE A 9 -39.97 14.78 -47.00
C PHE A 9 -41.03 14.42 -45.94
N LEU A 10 -41.36 15.36 -45.02
CA LEU A 10 -42.24 16.49 -45.26
C LEU A 10 -42.17 17.53 -44.10
N LEU A 11 -42.23 18.78 -44.48
CA LEU A 11 -42.42 19.96 -43.66
C LEU A 11 -43.84 19.98 -43.03
N GLY A 12 -43.93 20.53 -41.79
CA GLY A 12 -45.17 20.99 -41.20
C GLY A 12 -44.88 22.23 -40.36
N ALA A 13 -45.41 23.39 -40.83
CA ALA A 13 -45.27 24.69 -40.25
C ALA A 13 -46.37 24.97 -39.20
N GLY A 14 -46.07 25.83 -38.22
CA GLY A 14 -47.06 26.75 -37.65
C GLY A 14 -47.39 26.57 -36.18
N GLY A 15 -47.07 27.58 -35.36
CA GLY A 15 -47.60 27.74 -34.02
C GLY A 15 -46.74 28.63 -33.12
N ALA A 16 -46.78 29.94 -33.32
CA ALA A 16 -46.21 30.89 -32.37
C ALA A 16 -47.13 30.98 -31.14
N VAL A 17 -46.63 30.64 -29.97
CA VAL A 17 -47.22 30.97 -28.67
C VAL A 17 -46.24 31.83 -27.90
N VAL A 18 -46.56 33.09 -27.75
CA VAL A 18 -45.91 34.04 -26.85
C VAL A 18 -46.31 33.67 -25.43
N LEU A 19 -45.39 33.31 -24.60
CA LEU A 19 -45.57 33.20 -23.15
C LEU A 19 -44.62 34.12 -22.42
N THR A 20 -45.23 35.02 -21.75
CA THR A 20 -44.74 36.03 -20.81
C THR A 20 -43.69 35.54 -19.85
N ALA A 21 -42.65 36.32 -19.74
CA ALA A 21 -41.61 36.25 -18.72
C ALA A 21 -42.19 36.44 -17.33
N CYS A 22 -41.98 35.48 -16.47
CA CYS A 22 -41.89 35.66 -15.03
C CYS A 22 -40.46 35.36 -14.59
N GLY A 23 -39.76 36.38 -14.16
CA GLY A 23 -38.43 36.27 -13.59
C GLY A 23 -38.43 35.42 -12.31
N GLY A 24 -37.66 34.37 -12.34
CA GLY A 24 -37.23 33.60 -11.17
C GLY A 24 -35.75 33.42 -11.29
N SER A 25 -34.98 34.21 -10.54
CA SER A 25 -33.54 34.00 -10.37
C SER A 25 -33.31 32.67 -9.63
N GLY A 26 -33.42 31.57 -10.35
CA GLY A 26 -33.00 30.28 -9.88
C GLY A 26 -31.49 30.15 -10.09
N SER A 27 -30.72 30.31 -9.05
CA SER A 27 -29.34 29.84 -9.01
C SER A 27 -29.32 28.37 -9.38
N GLY A 28 -29.05 28.07 -10.64
CA GLY A 28 -28.75 26.72 -11.10
C GLY A 28 -27.46 26.26 -10.45
N GLY A 29 -27.57 25.75 -9.24
CA GLY A 29 -26.52 24.96 -8.66
C GLY A 29 -26.36 23.72 -9.55
N THR A 30 -25.29 23.65 -10.31
CA THR A 30 -24.82 22.40 -10.92
C THR A 30 -24.60 21.43 -9.79
N GLY A 31 -25.59 20.55 -9.56
CA GLY A 31 -25.52 19.46 -8.57
C GLY A 31 -24.51 18.43 -8.99
N GLY A 32 -23.24 18.81 -8.97
CA GLY A 32 -22.14 17.83 -9.02
C GLY A 32 -22.22 16.97 -7.77
N THR A 33 -22.13 15.66 -7.96
CA THR A 33 -21.98 14.73 -6.84
C THR A 33 -20.79 15.20 -5.99
N PRO A 34 -20.94 15.38 -4.65
CA PRO A 34 -19.84 15.75 -3.79
C PRO A 34 -18.64 14.82 -4.00
N PRO A 35 -17.41 15.36 -4.02
CA PRO A 35 -16.24 14.53 -4.23
C PRO A 35 -16.15 13.47 -3.14
N SER A 36 -15.86 12.21 -3.56
CA SER A 36 -15.64 11.10 -2.64
C SER A 36 -14.17 11.05 -2.24
N LEU A 37 -13.90 10.96 -0.95
CA LEU A 37 -12.56 10.74 -0.43
C LEU A 37 -12.08 9.33 -0.82
N GLY A 38 -11.17 9.26 -1.80
CA GLY A 38 -10.56 8.01 -2.23
C GLY A 38 -9.49 7.54 -1.24
N ILE A 39 -9.60 6.31 -0.78
CA ILE A 39 -8.56 5.66 0.02
C ILE A 39 -8.08 4.38 -0.65
N THR A 40 -6.82 4.01 -0.43
CA THR A 40 -6.27 2.73 -0.89
C THR A 40 -5.19 2.21 0.05
N ALA A 41 -4.66 1.03 -0.29
CA ALA A 41 -3.50 0.43 0.38
C ALA A 41 -2.63 -0.31 -0.65
N ILE A 42 -1.33 -0.43 -0.36
CA ILE A 42 -0.47 -1.35 -1.11
C ILE A 42 -0.99 -2.78 -0.97
N PRO A 43 -1.00 -3.57 -2.05
CA PRO A 43 -1.47 -4.97 -2.02
C PRO A 43 -0.36 -5.90 -1.51
N ASP A 44 0.02 -5.75 -0.23
CA ASP A 44 1.11 -6.47 0.41
C ASP A 44 0.76 -7.90 0.82
N GLN A 45 -0.53 -8.23 0.81
CA GLN A 45 -1.10 -9.52 1.17
C GLN A 45 -2.15 -9.96 0.14
N ASN A 46 -2.83 -11.07 0.43
CA ASN A 46 -3.88 -11.61 -0.44
C ASN A 46 -4.95 -10.55 -0.80
N PRO A 47 -5.19 -10.29 -2.11
CA PRO A 47 -6.13 -9.25 -2.55
C PRO A 47 -7.57 -9.46 -2.08
N GLU A 48 -8.04 -10.70 -1.99
CA GLU A 48 -9.41 -10.99 -1.51
C GLU A 48 -9.59 -10.56 -0.06
N LEU A 49 -8.55 -10.78 0.77
CA LEU A 49 -8.54 -10.33 2.16
C LEU A 49 -8.61 -8.80 2.23
N LEU A 50 -7.79 -8.11 1.47
CA LEU A 50 -7.75 -6.64 1.45
C LEU A 50 -9.08 -6.06 0.96
N ASN A 51 -9.64 -6.58 -0.13
CA ASN A 51 -10.92 -6.14 -0.69
C ASN A 51 -12.10 -6.35 0.27
N ARG A 52 -12.03 -7.35 1.15
CA ARG A 52 -13.05 -7.58 2.18
C ARG A 52 -12.90 -6.62 3.37
N LEU A 53 -11.70 -6.27 3.74
CA LEU A 53 -11.42 -5.57 5.01
C LEU A 53 -11.32 -4.04 4.86
N TYR A 54 -10.75 -3.51 3.77
CA TYR A 54 -10.60 -2.07 3.59
C TYR A 54 -11.92 -1.28 3.45
N PRO A 55 -13.04 -1.84 2.94
CA PRO A 55 -14.34 -1.17 3.02
C PRO A 55 -14.77 -0.83 4.46
N MET A 56 -14.35 -1.62 5.45
CA MET A 56 -14.60 -1.33 6.87
C MET A 56 -13.80 -0.10 7.34
N VAL A 57 -12.55 0.05 6.89
CA VAL A 57 -11.73 1.24 7.16
C VAL A 57 -12.36 2.48 6.53
N ALA A 58 -12.83 2.37 5.27
CA ALA A 58 -13.54 3.43 4.58
C ALA A 58 -14.79 3.88 5.34
N ALA A 59 -15.58 2.93 5.85
CA ALA A 59 -16.76 3.21 6.66
C ALA A 59 -16.40 3.95 7.98
N ARG A 60 -15.28 3.58 8.63
CA ARG A 60 -14.80 4.28 9.83
C ARG A 60 -14.37 5.72 9.51
N PHE A 61 -13.66 5.93 8.41
CA PHE A 61 -13.30 7.29 7.95
C PHE A 61 -14.54 8.11 7.59
N ALA A 62 -15.53 7.52 6.89
CA ALA A 62 -16.78 8.18 6.58
C ALA A 62 -17.52 8.65 7.84
N LYS A 63 -17.62 7.79 8.87
CA LYS A 63 -18.25 8.11 10.16
C LYS A 63 -17.52 9.26 10.89
N ALA A 64 -16.20 9.29 10.84
CA ALA A 64 -15.41 10.32 11.53
C ALA A 64 -15.43 11.67 10.82
N THR A 65 -15.41 11.66 9.48
CA THR A 65 -15.30 12.88 8.67
C THR A 65 -16.65 13.46 8.25
N GLY A 66 -17.69 12.62 8.18
CA GLY A 66 -18.99 12.95 7.58
C GLY A 66 -18.98 12.96 6.05
N LEU A 67 -17.90 12.47 5.42
CA LEU A 67 -17.73 12.42 3.97
C LEU A 67 -18.13 11.08 3.38
N THR A 68 -18.42 11.05 2.08
CA THR A 68 -18.39 9.79 1.33
C THR A 68 -16.95 9.36 1.18
N VAL A 69 -16.61 8.14 1.65
CA VAL A 69 -15.28 7.56 1.54
C VAL A 69 -15.37 6.26 0.76
N SER A 70 -14.50 6.09 -0.22
CA SER A 70 -14.45 4.88 -1.05
C SER A 70 -13.07 4.23 -1.02
N TYR A 71 -13.03 2.92 -0.75
CA TYR A 71 -11.83 2.14 -0.97
C TYR A 71 -11.69 1.82 -2.46
N LYS A 72 -10.54 2.11 -3.02
CA LYS A 72 -10.20 1.81 -4.41
C LYS A 72 -9.07 0.78 -4.42
N PRO A 73 -9.36 -0.49 -4.73
CA PRO A 73 -8.34 -1.51 -4.83
C PRO A 73 -7.39 -1.22 -6.00
N VAL A 74 -6.14 -1.61 -5.83
CA VAL A 74 -5.09 -1.49 -6.85
C VAL A 74 -4.41 -2.83 -7.06
N THR A 75 -3.76 -3.00 -8.21
CA THR A 75 -3.19 -4.29 -8.63
C THR A 75 -1.77 -4.52 -8.12
N ASP A 76 -1.02 -3.45 -7.89
CA ASP A 76 0.37 -3.50 -7.47
C ASP A 76 0.79 -2.23 -6.70
N TYR A 77 1.98 -2.25 -6.14
CA TYR A 77 2.53 -1.16 -5.33
C TYR A 77 2.76 0.13 -6.14
N THR A 78 3.14 0.02 -7.41
CA THR A 78 3.37 1.18 -8.29
C THR A 78 2.06 1.89 -8.62
N ALA A 79 0.98 1.11 -8.78
CA ALA A 79 -0.36 1.63 -9.03
C ALA A 79 -0.86 2.50 -7.87
N VAL A 80 -0.52 2.19 -6.60
CA VAL A 80 -0.84 3.05 -5.44
C VAL A 80 -0.19 4.42 -5.61
N VAL A 81 1.11 4.45 -5.89
CA VAL A 81 1.88 5.70 -6.06
C VAL A 81 1.31 6.52 -7.21
N ARG A 82 0.96 5.87 -8.33
CA ARG A 82 0.37 6.54 -9.49
C ARG A 82 -1.03 7.10 -9.19
N ALA A 83 -1.90 6.34 -8.56
CA ALA A 83 -3.25 6.78 -8.19
C ALA A 83 -3.19 7.96 -7.20
N PHE A 84 -2.23 7.94 -6.27
CA PHE A 84 -1.98 9.03 -5.36
C PHE A 84 -1.45 10.29 -6.08
N GLU A 85 -0.52 10.13 -7.03
CA GLU A 85 0.05 11.22 -7.83
C GLU A 85 -1.02 11.98 -8.62
N ILE A 86 -1.90 11.27 -9.33
CA ILE A 86 -2.94 11.89 -10.18
C ILE A 86 -4.16 12.41 -9.39
N GLY A 87 -4.22 12.21 -8.07
CA GLY A 87 -5.31 12.67 -7.21
C GLY A 87 -6.56 11.79 -7.22
N ASP A 88 -6.46 10.57 -7.74
CA ASP A 88 -7.56 9.60 -7.67
C ASP A 88 -7.71 9.03 -6.25
N ILE A 89 -6.63 9.01 -5.50
CA ILE A 89 -6.52 8.62 -4.09
C ILE A 89 -5.99 9.79 -3.27
N HIS A 90 -6.59 10.03 -2.11
CA HIS A 90 -6.24 11.14 -1.23
C HIS A 90 -5.57 10.70 0.07
N LEU A 91 -5.85 9.47 0.50
CA LEU A 91 -5.24 8.82 1.65
C LEU A 91 -4.81 7.41 1.25
N ALA A 92 -3.59 7.04 1.55
CA ALA A 92 -3.09 5.70 1.21
C ALA A 92 -2.29 5.08 2.37
N TRP A 93 -2.55 3.80 2.62
CA TRP A 93 -1.70 2.96 3.46
C TRP A 93 -0.52 2.49 2.61
N MET A 94 0.67 2.98 2.92
CA MET A 94 1.88 2.76 2.16
C MET A 94 2.99 2.16 3.03
N GLY A 95 3.89 1.41 2.41
CA GLY A 95 5.19 1.11 3.02
C GLY A 95 6.12 2.31 2.91
N GLY A 96 7.23 2.29 3.64
CA GLY A 96 8.20 3.39 3.67
C GLY A 96 8.67 3.83 2.28
N LEU A 97 9.05 2.88 1.42
CA LEU A 97 9.51 3.18 0.05
C LEU A 97 8.41 3.80 -0.82
N THR A 98 7.22 3.20 -0.87
CA THR A 98 6.11 3.75 -1.65
C THR A 98 5.66 5.11 -1.12
N GLY A 99 5.70 5.32 0.19
CA GLY A 99 5.41 6.62 0.81
C GLY A 99 6.42 7.69 0.42
N VAL A 100 7.72 7.36 0.43
CA VAL A 100 8.78 8.26 -0.03
C VAL A 100 8.63 8.59 -1.53
N GLN A 101 8.36 7.58 -2.37
CA GLN A 101 8.09 7.77 -3.80
C GLN A 101 6.87 8.66 -4.04
N ALA A 102 5.78 8.44 -3.30
CA ALA A 102 4.56 9.26 -3.42
C ALA A 102 4.81 10.71 -2.98
N ARG A 103 5.56 10.94 -1.88
CA ARG A 103 5.93 12.28 -1.42
C ARG A 103 6.84 13.03 -2.41
N SER A 104 7.72 12.32 -3.09
CA SER A 104 8.58 12.94 -4.12
C SER A 104 7.78 13.43 -5.33
N ARG A 105 6.69 12.74 -5.68
CA ARG A 105 5.81 13.09 -6.80
C ARG A 105 4.72 14.08 -6.41
N VAL A 106 4.30 14.09 -5.15
CA VAL A 106 3.27 15.00 -4.60
C VAL A 106 3.87 15.74 -3.39
N PRO A 107 4.67 16.79 -3.62
CA PRO A 107 5.27 17.58 -2.55
C PRO A 107 4.20 18.15 -1.60
N GLY A 108 4.53 18.17 -0.31
CA GLY A 108 3.59 18.61 0.75
C GLY A 108 2.73 17.47 1.31
N SER A 109 2.80 16.25 0.75
CA SER A 109 2.14 15.09 1.37
C SER A 109 2.73 14.76 2.74
N THR A 110 1.87 14.32 3.68
CA THR A 110 2.22 14.15 5.08
C THR A 110 1.93 12.73 5.55
N ALA A 111 2.93 12.10 6.18
CA ALA A 111 2.73 10.87 6.95
C ALA A 111 1.99 11.23 8.25
N ILE A 112 0.77 10.70 8.45
CA ILE A 112 -0.15 11.14 9.51
C ILE A 112 -0.27 10.18 10.68
N ALA A 113 -0.12 8.88 10.44
CA ALA A 113 -0.18 7.85 11.48
C ALA A 113 0.52 6.58 11.01
N GLN A 114 1.10 5.85 11.94
CA GLN A 114 1.69 4.52 11.73
C GLN A 114 1.23 3.56 12.84
N ARG A 115 1.38 2.25 12.63
CA ARG A 115 1.14 1.29 13.70
C ARG A 115 2.26 1.37 14.74
N ASP A 116 1.99 0.95 15.95
CA ASP A 116 3.00 0.85 17.00
C ASP A 116 4.22 0.01 16.62
N ILE A 117 4.01 -1.03 15.80
CA ILE A 117 5.08 -1.91 15.31
C ILE A 117 5.92 -1.28 14.18
N ASP A 118 5.42 -0.24 13.50
CA ASP A 118 6.10 0.34 12.33
C ASP A 118 7.24 1.30 12.70
N ALA A 119 7.35 1.68 13.97
CA ALA A 119 8.48 2.48 14.46
C ALA A 119 9.78 1.66 14.60
N ASP A 120 9.67 0.34 14.72
CA ASP A 120 10.77 -0.61 14.79
C ASP A 120 10.40 -1.87 14.00
N PHE A 121 10.22 -1.71 12.68
CA PHE A 121 9.77 -2.77 11.80
C PHE A 121 10.93 -3.57 11.24
N HIS A 122 10.72 -4.85 10.94
CA HIS A 122 11.79 -5.75 10.52
C HIS A 122 11.42 -6.56 9.27
N SER A 123 12.44 -6.84 8.47
CA SER A 123 12.39 -7.90 7.46
C SER A 123 12.94 -9.20 8.03
N LEU A 124 12.46 -10.30 7.48
CA LEU A 124 13.02 -11.63 7.69
C LEU A 124 13.58 -12.17 6.38
N PHE A 125 14.75 -12.77 6.44
CA PHE A 125 15.18 -13.72 5.43
C PHE A 125 14.71 -15.10 5.85
N ILE A 126 13.90 -15.73 5.01
CA ILE A 126 13.38 -17.09 5.21
C ILE A 126 13.97 -18.02 4.16
N ALA A 127 14.12 -19.28 4.49
CA ALA A 127 14.61 -20.27 3.53
C ALA A 127 13.84 -21.59 3.63
N ASN A 128 13.73 -22.30 2.50
CA ASN A 128 13.43 -23.71 2.51
C ASN A 128 14.60 -24.45 3.17
N LYS A 129 14.32 -25.37 4.07
CA LYS A 129 15.38 -26.14 4.78
C LYS A 129 16.18 -27.05 3.87
N SER A 130 15.63 -27.43 2.69
CA SER A 130 16.33 -28.15 1.64
C SER A 130 17.60 -27.43 1.15
N ALA A 131 17.62 -26.08 1.24
CA ALA A 131 18.77 -25.26 0.87
C ALA A 131 20.00 -25.50 1.79
N GLY A 132 19.84 -26.13 2.95
CA GLY A 132 20.96 -26.44 3.87
C GLY A 132 21.60 -25.24 4.56
N ILE A 133 20.96 -24.05 4.50
CA ILE A 133 21.49 -22.82 5.11
C ILE A 133 21.07 -22.80 6.59
N SER A 134 22.04 -22.64 7.49
CA SER A 134 21.76 -22.48 8.92
C SER A 134 21.36 -21.04 9.28
N PRO A 135 20.45 -20.83 10.25
CA PRO A 135 20.18 -19.50 10.81
C PRO A 135 21.44 -18.83 11.36
N PHE A 136 21.49 -17.50 11.28
CA PHE A 136 22.62 -16.69 11.75
C PHE A 136 22.12 -15.46 12.52
N THR A 137 23.02 -14.78 13.26
CA THR A 137 22.65 -13.71 14.21
C THR A 137 23.04 -12.31 13.75
N ASP A 138 23.92 -12.20 12.76
CA ASP A 138 24.44 -10.91 12.30
C ASP A 138 24.45 -10.81 10.77
N VAL A 139 24.67 -9.58 10.27
CA VAL A 139 24.59 -9.24 8.85
C VAL A 139 25.62 -9.99 7.99
N SER A 140 26.77 -10.39 8.55
CA SER A 140 27.81 -11.12 7.81
C SER A 140 27.35 -12.51 7.38
N GLY A 141 26.41 -13.10 8.13
CA GLY A 141 25.78 -14.39 7.80
C GLY A 141 25.03 -14.38 6.46
N LEU A 142 24.67 -13.21 5.92
CA LEU A 142 24.06 -13.08 4.59
C LEU A 142 24.98 -13.59 3.47
N SER A 143 26.29 -13.67 3.69
CA SER A 143 27.24 -14.29 2.73
C SER A 143 26.91 -15.76 2.45
N ALA A 144 26.25 -16.46 3.38
CA ALA A 144 25.81 -17.86 3.20
C ALA A 144 24.75 -18.02 2.10
N LEU A 145 24.12 -16.92 1.65
CA LEU A 145 23.14 -16.96 0.55
C LEU A 145 23.80 -17.02 -0.84
N ALA A 146 25.14 -16.94 -0.93
CA ALA A 146 25.85 -17.07 -2.20
C ALA A 146 25.57 -18.44 -2.85
N GLY A 147 25.27 -18.43 -4.14
CA GLY A 147 24.94 -19.64 -4.91
C GLY A 147 23.51 -20.15 -4.72
N HIS A 148 22.68 -19.47 -3.91
CA HIS A 148 21.26 -19.80 -3.74
C HIS A 148 20.35 -18.89 -4.54
N THR A 149 19.16 -19.37 -4.93
CA THR A 149 18.10 -18.58 -5.53
C THR A 149 17.41 -17.74 -4.46
N LEU A 150 17.11 -16.47 -4.79
CA LEU A 150 16.44 -15.55 -3.89
C LEU A 150 15.27 -14.87 -4.58
N THR A 151 14.12 -14.76 -3.89
CA THR A 151 13.03 -13.89 -4.32
C THR A 151 12.78 -12.78 -3.30
N PHE A 152 12.58 -11.58 -3.82
CA PHE A 152 12.02 -10.45 -3.11
C PHE A 152 10.50 -10.47 -3.17
N GLY A 153 9.82 -9.57 -2.43
CA GLY A 153 8.40 -9.32 -2.57
C GLY A 153 8.07 -8.50 -3.81
N SER A 154 7.38 -7.36 -3.66
CA SER A 154 7.20 -6.39 -4.75
C SER A 154 8.47 -5.57 -4.98
N GLU A 155 8.70 -5.14 -6.22
CA GLU A 155 9.86 -4.30 -6.60
C GLU A 155 9.95 -2.98 -5.81
N THR A 156 8.82 -2.47 -5.34
CA THR A 156 8.74 -1.23 -4.56
C THR A 156 8.36 -1.46 -3.09
N SER A 157 8.52 -2.70 -2.60
CA SER A 157 8.34 -3.02 -1.18
C SER A 157 9.55 -2.55 -0.36
N THR A 158 9.30 -1.97 0.81
CA THR A 158 10.35 -1.63 1.79
C THR A 158 10.93 -2.90 2.41
N SER A 159 10.08 -3.65 3.11
CA SER A 159 10.47 -4.84 3.88
C SER A 159 10.67 -6.09 3.02
N GLY A 160 10.02 -6.17 1.85
CA GLY A 160 10.18 -7.28 0.92
C GLY A 160 11.31 -7.09 -0.11
N ARG A 161 11.86 -5.87 -0.25
CA ARG A 161 12.89 -5.62 -1.26
C ARG A 161 13.94 -4.61 -0.82
N LEU A 162 13.60 -3.34 -0.57
CA LEU A 162 14.56 -2.26 -0.36
C LEU A 162 15.54 -2.56 0.78
N MET A 163 15.00 -2.81 1.97
CA MET A 163 15.82 -3.05 3.16
C MET A 163 16.54 -4.40 3.12
N PRO A 164 15.93 -5.52 2.70
CA PRO A 164 16.66 -6.75 2.44
C PRO A 164 17.84 -6.57 1.47
N GLN A 165 17.65 -5.90 0.35
CA GLN A 165 18.73 -5.63 -0.62
C GLN A 165 19.83 -4.77 -0.01
N TYR A 166 19.48 -3.75 0.77
CA TYR A 166 20.45 -2.92 1.50
C TYR A 166 21.29 -3.77 2.47
N PHE A 167 20.66 -4.68 3.21
CA PHE A 167 21.39 -5.55 4.14
C PHE A 167 22.24 -6.60 3.42
N LEU A 168 21.80 -7.14 2.28
CA LEU A 168 22.65 -8.00 1.44
C LEU A 168 23.96 -7.29 1.08
N MET A 169 23.85 -6.05 0.60
CA MET A 169 25.03 -5.22 0.27
C MET A 169 25.90 -4.95 1.51
N LYS A 170 25.30 -4.63 2.66
CA LYS A 170 26.01 -4.46 3.94
C LYS A 170 26.73 -5.74 4.41
N GLY A 171 26.11 -6.90 4.18
CA GLY A 171 26.69 -8.20 4.47
C GLY A 171 27.77 -8.64 3.46
N GLY A 172 28.08 -7.77 2.48
CA GLY A 172 29.11 -8.05 1.47
C GLY A 172 28.65 -8.99 0.35
N LEU A 173 27.35 -9.32 0.27
CA LEU A 173 26.82 -10.18 -0.78
C LEU A 173 26.34 -9.32 -1.99
N ALA A 174 27.09 -9.40 -3.09
CA ALA A 174 26.65 -8.85 -4.36
C ALA A 174 25.52 -9.70 -4.95
N GLN A 175 24.54 -9.10 -5.63
CA GLN A 175 23.46 -9.85 -6.29
C GLN A 175 23.99 -10.85 -7.32
N SER A 176 25.12 -10.56 -7.96
CA SER A 176 25.80 -11.47 -8.89
C SER A 176 26.35 -12.75 -8.25
N ALA A 177 26.47 -12.79 -6.91
CA ALA A 177 26.88 -13.99 -6.19
C ALA A 177 25.69 -14.94 -5.91
N LEU A 178 24.46 -14.51 -6.15
CA LEU A 178 23.26 -15.35 -6.07
C LEU A 178 23.18 -16.29 -7.28
N LYS A 179 22.42 -17.36 -7.14
CA LYS A 179 22.13 -18.28 -8.25
C LYS A 179 21.06 -17.67 -9.16
N GLY A 180 21.49 -17.04 -10.25
CA GLY A 180 20.63 -16.35 -11.19
C GLY A 180 20.20 -14.96 -10.70
N THR A 181 19.28 -14.35 -11.44
CA THR A 181 18.72 -13.05 -11.07
C THR A 181 17.67 -13.23 -9.98
N PRO A 182 17.68 -12.40 -8.92
CA PRO A 182 16.63 -12.42 -7.92
C PRO A 182 15.23 -12.28 -8.53
N GLY A 183 14.28 -13.09 -8.05
CA GLY A 183 12.89 -13.00 -8.44
C GLY A 183 12.13 -11.90 -7.69
N PHE A 184 10.92 -11.60 -8.17
CA PHE A 184 9.95 -10.74 -7.50
C PHE A 184 8.60 -11.45 -7.45
N SER A 185 8.15 -11.81 -6.27
CA SER A 185 6.92 -12.57 -6.06
C SER A 185 5.66 -11.68 -6.01
N GLY A 186 5.83 -10.36 -5.88
CA GLY A 186 4.75 -9.37 -5.87
C GLY A 186 4.14 -9.08 -4.50
N SER A 187 4.08 -10.04 -3.58
CA SER A 187 3.54 -9.87 -2.22
C SER A 187 4.27 -10.76 -1.20
N HIS A 188 4.08 -10.48 0.09
CA HIS A 188 4.70 -11.30 1.14
C HIS A 188 4.12 -12.71 1.20
N ASP A 189 2.81 -12.90 0.98
CA ASP A 189 2.19 -14.22 0.92
C ASP A 189 2.77 -15.05 -0.23
N ALA A 190 2.95 -14.43 -1.41
CA ALA A 190 3.54 -15.08 -2.57
C ALA A 190 5.03 -15.43 -2.35
N THR A 191 5.79 -14.58 -1.63
CA THR A 191 7.18 -14.90 -1.25
C THR A 191 7.23 -16.12 -0.34
N ILE A 192 6.38 -16.19 0.69
CA ILE A 192 6.32 -17.32 1.61
C ILE A 192 5.98 -18.60 0.84
N GLU A 193 5.02 -18.52 -0.06
CA GLU A 193 4.61 -19.67 -0.88
C GLU A 193 5.73 -20.12 -1.83
N ALA A 194 6.44 -19.19 -2.47
CA ALA A 194 7.56 -19.51 -3.36
C ALA A 194 8.69 -20.25 -2.63
N VAL A 195 8.99 -19.85 -1.36
CA VAL A 195 9.98 -20.55 -0.53
C VAL A 195 9.44 -21.89 -0.03
N ARG A 196 8.17 -21.95 0.38
CA ARG A 196 7.52 -23.18 0.84
C ARG A 196 7.51 -24.27 -0.24
N THR A 197 7.29 -23.90 -1.48
CA THR A 197 7.25 -24.82 -2.63
C THR A 197 8.62 -25.08 -3.26
N ASP A 198 9.69 -24.53 -2.67
CA ASP A 198 11.07 -24.62 -3.20
C ASP A 198 11.24 -24.07 -4.63
N SER A 199 10.32 -23.18 -5.05
CA SER A 199 10.46 -22.42 -6.30
C SER A 199 11.62 -21.41 -6.20
N PHE A 200 11.89 -20.95 -4.98
CA PHE A 200 13.08 -20.21 -4.57
C PHE A 200 13.57 -20.77 -3.23
N GLU A 201 14.88 -20.90 -3.10
CA GLU A 201 15.51 -21.42 -1.88
C GLU A 201 15.41 -20.42 -0.71
N VAL A 202 15.46 -19.10 -1.03
CA VAL A 202 15.45 -18.01 -0.05
C VAL A 202 14.42 -16.96 -0.45
N GLY A 203 13.80 -16.30 0.52
CA GLY A 203 12.89 -15.17 0.32
C GLY A 203 13.05 -14.08 1.38
N ALA A 204 12.65 -12.86 1.02
CA ALA A 204 12.59 -11.72 1.93
C ALA A 204 11.15 -11.29 2.18
N VAL A 205 10.74 -11.30 3.45
CA VAL A 205 9.34 -11.00 3.85
C VAL A 205 9.30 -10.03 5.03
N ASN A 206 8.15 -9.40 5.27
CA ASN A 206 7.94 -8.69 6.51
C ASN A 206 7.64 -9.65 7.67
N GLU A 207 8.11 -9.30 8.87
CA GLU A 207 7.97 -10.12 10.06
C GLU A 207 6.50 -10.31 10.46
N GLN A 208 5.63 -9.33 10.26
CA GLN A 208 4.23 -9.40 10.67
C GLN A 208 3.44 -10.42 9.84
N VAL A 209 3.60 -10.38 8.49
CA VAL A 209 2.92 -11.35 7.61
C VAL A 209 3.44 -12.75 7.88
N TRP A 210 4.75 -12.92 8.07
CA TRP A 210 5.32 -14.20 8.47
C TRP A 210 4.68 -14.72 9.75
N THR A 211 4.67 -13.91 10.82
CA THR A 211 4.12 -14.30 12.13
C THR A 211 2.64 -14.67 12.03
N LYS A 212 1.83 -13.88 11.30
CA LYS A 212 0.41 -14.20 11.06
C LYS A 212 0.23 -15.51 10.28
N THR A 213 1.07 -15.74 9.27
CA THR A 213 0.98 -16.94 8.42
C THR A 213 1.35 -18.20 9.20
N VAL A 214 2.39 -18.13 10.06
CA VAL A 214 2.77 -19.21 10.98
C VAL A 214 1.66 -19.45 12.01
N ALA A 215 1.13 -18.41 12.64
CA ALA A 215 0.05 -18.54 13.62
C ALA A 215 -1.23 -19.15 13.04
N ALA A 216 -1.47 -18.92 11.74
CA ALA A 216 -2.58 -19.52 11.01
C ALA A 216 -2.30 -20.96 10.51
N ALA A 217 -1.17 -21.55 10.90
CA ALA A 217 -0.70 -22.88 10.47
C ALA A 217 -0.63 -23.05 8.93
N LYS A 218 -0.36 -21.95 8.20
CA LYS A 218 -0.22 -21.96 6.74
C LYS A 218 1.23 -22.22 6.28
N VAL A 219 2.18 -22.27 7.20
CA VAL A 219 3.58 -22.61 6.93
C VAL A 219 3.97 -23.77 7.82
N ASP A 220 4.52 -24.80 7.20
CA ASP A 220 5.15 -25.91 7.91
C ASP A 220 6.59 -25.54 8.29
N LEU A 221 6.81 -25.29 9.57
CA LEU A 221 8.13 -24.98 10.12
C LEU A 221 9.11 -26.18 10.08
N SER A 222 8.66 -27.37 9.70
CA SER A 222 9.58 -28.48 9.39
C SER A 222 10.29 -28.29 8.05
N SER A 223 9.67 -27.54 7.10
CA SER A 223 10.19 -27.30 5.76
C SER A 223 10.75 -25.88 5.54
N VAL A 224 10.24 -24.88 6.26
CA VAL A 224 10.69 -23.47 6.12
C VAL A 224 11.19 -22.94 7.46
N GLN A 225 12.23 -22.13 7.41
CA GLN A 225 12.84 -21.52 8.60
C GLN A 225 13.18 -20.05 8.36
N VAL A 226 13.28 -19.29 9.45
CA VAL A 226 13.87 -17.96 9.46
C VAL A 226 15.39 -18.09 9.55
N LEU A 227 16.10 -17.46 8.62
CA LEU A 227 17.56 -17.39 8.63
C LEU A 227 18.05 -16.21 9.47
N TRP A 228 17.43 -15.04 9.28
CA TRP A 228 17.87 -13.83 9.94
C TRP A 228 16.74 -12.77 9.99
N ARG A 229 16.73 -12.02 11.08
CA ARG A 229 15.88 -10.84 11.31
C ARG A 229 16.73 -9.59 11.22
N THR A 230 16.34 -8.65 10.35
CA THR A 230 17.09 -7.39 10.16
C THR A 230 17.03 -6.50 11.40
N PRO A 231 17.95 -5.52 11.55
CA PRO A 231 17.72 -4.37 12.41
C PRO A 231 16.43 -3.65 12.04
N GLY A 232 15.87 -2.91 13.02
CA GLY A 232 14.62 -2.17 12.84
C GLY A 232 14.75 -0.93 11.97
N TYR A 233 13.64 -0.53 11.38
CA TYR A 233 13.47 0.69 10.59
C TYR A 233 12.00 1.10 10.59
N HIS A 234 11.68 2.36 10.24
CA HIS A 234 10.30 2.77 10.01
C HIS A 234 9.77 2.22 8.70
N ASP A 235 8.53 1.67 8.69
CA ASP A 235 7.95 1.14 7.46
C ASP A 235 6.54 1.72 7.21
N TYR A 236 5.48 0.99 7.48
CA TYR A 236 4.14 1.36 7.04
C TYR A 236 3.61 2.62 7.72
N HIS A 237 2.83 3.40 6.93
CA HIS A 237 2.13 4.59 7.43
C HIS A 237 0.95 4.97 6.54
N TRP A 238 0.01 5.72 7.10
CA TRP A 238 -0.97 6.47 6.35
C TRP A 238 -0.34 7.75 5.82
N LEU A 239 -0.40 7.92 4.49
CA LEU A 239 0.04 9.13 3.80
C LEU A 239 -1.16 9.91 3.31
N ALA A 240 -1.22 11.21 3.62
CA ALA A 240 -2.24 12.16 3.20
C ALA A 240 -1.70 13.09 2.12
N ARG A 241 -2.53 13.39 1.10
CA ARG A 241 -2.25 14.43 0.11
C ARG A 241 -2.38 15.83 0.72
N PRO A 242 -1.60 16.81 0.21
CA PRO A 242 -1.64 18.19 0.73
C PRO A 242 -2.95 18.92 0.46
N ASP A 243 -3.72 18.48 -0.53
CA ASP A 243 -5.00 19.06 -0.93
C ASP A 243 -6.23 18.48 -0.21
N LEU A 244 -6.01 17.62 0.80
CA LEU A 244 -7.09 16.93 1.51
C LEU A 244 -8.09 17.92 2.13
N ASP A 245 -7.59 18.92 2.87
CA ASP A 245 -8.43 19.91 3.55
C ASP A 245 -9.07 20.91 2.57
N THR A 246 -8.39 21.25 1.48
CA THR A 246 -8.95 22.15 0.47
C THR A 246 -10.01 21.48 -0.38
N THR A 247 -9.91 20.18 -0.60
CA THR A 247 -10.87 19.41 -1.42
C THR A 247 -12.09 18.96 -0.62
N PHE A 248 -11.91 18.56 0.62
CA PHE A 248 -12.96 17.93 1.44
C PHE A 248 -13.41 18.78 2.65
N GLY A 249 -12.82 19.95 2.84
CA GLY A 249 -13.12 20.86 3.94
C GLY A 249 -12.04 20.87 5.02
N ALA A 250 -11.85 22.04 5.61
CA ALA A 250 -10.83 22.29 6.64
C ALA A 250 -10.95 21.30 7.81
N GLY A 251 -9.81 20.78 8.26
CA GLY A 251 -9.72 19.83 9.36
C GLY A 251 -10.02 18.38 8.99
N THR A 252 -10.21 18.04 7.72
CA THR A 252 -10.43 16.66 7.29
C THR A 252 -9.23 15.77 7.63
N GLN A 253 -8.01 16.22 7.34
CA GLN A 253 -6.80 15.48 7.71
C GLN A 253 -6.71 15.24 9.22
N GLN A 254 -7.00 16.26 10.03
CA GLN A 254 -6.98 16.14 11.48
C GLN A 254 -8.00 15.13 11.99
N LYS A 255 -9.24 15.14 11.46
CA LYS A 255 -10.29 14.17 11.85
C LYS A 255 -9.87 12.73 11.57
N VAL A 256 -9.22 12.47 10.41
CA VAL A 256 -8.70 11.15 10.07
C VAL A 256 -7.55 10.76 11.00
N THR A 257 -6.64 11.68 11.27
CA THR A 257 -5.53 11.45 12.20
C THR A 257 -6.03 11.14 13.60
N ASP A 258 -6.96 11.94 14.13
CA ASP A 258 -7.55 11.75 15.47
C ASP A 258 -8.30 10.42 15.58
N LEU A 259 -9.02 10.01 14.52
CA LEU A 259 -9.65 8.68 14.47
C LEU A 259 -8.61 7.58 14.61
N LEU A 260 -7.55 7.62 13.78
CA LEU A 260 -6.52 6.57 13.79
C LEU A 260 -5.83 6.48 15.15
N LEU A 261 -5.42 7.61 15.71
CA LEU A 261 -4.75 7.66 17.02
C LEU A 261 -5.68 7.34 18.20
N GLY A 262 -6.99 7.54 18.03
CA GLY A 262 -8.02 7.29 19.03
C GLY A 262 -8.67 5.90 18.95
N LEU A 263 -8.21 5.00 18.05
CA LEU A 263 -8.73 3.63 17.98
C LEU A 263 -8.47 2.89 19.30
N ASP A 264 -9.53 2.30 19.84
CA ASP A 264 -9.54 1.64 21.14
C ASP A 264 -9.96 0.17 20.99
N ALA A 265 -9.06 -0.75 21.33
CA ALA A 265 -9.30 -2.19 21.23
C ALA A 265 -10.44 -2.69 22.14
N ALA A 266 -10.91 -1.90 23.12
CA ALA A 266 -12.08 -2.20 23.94
C ALA A 266 -13.40 -2.04 23.15
N LYS A 267 -13.40 -1.28 22.05
CA LYS A 267 -14.55 -1.08 21.17
C LYS A 267 -14.49 -2.04 19.98
N ALA A 268 -15.52 -2.82 19.78
CA ALA A 268 -15.53 -3.88 18.74
C ALA A 268 -15.22 -3.35 17.32
N GLU A 269 -15.76 -2.18 16.95
CA GLU A 269 -15.52 -1.57 15.63
C GLU A 269 -14.05 -1.15 15.46
N ASP A 270 -13.43 -0.59 16.50
CA ASP A 270 -12.04 -0.14 16.48
C ASP A 270 -11.09 -1.34 16.53
N LYS A 271 -11.43 -2.35 17.35
CA LYS A 271 -10.68 -3.61 17.42
C LYS A 271 -10.61 -4.29 16.04
N ALA A 272 -11.70 -4.31 15.28
CA ALA A 272 -11.72 -4.91 13.95
C ALA A 272 -10.74 -4.20 12.98
N VAL A 273 -10.60 -2.87 13.09
CA VAL A 273 -9.60 -2.11 12.34
C VAL A 273 -8.19 -2.45 12.82
N LEU A 274 -7.94 -2.44 14.12
CA LEU A 274 -6.63 -2.77 14.69
C LEU A 274 -6.20 -4.20 14.33
N ASP A 275 -7.10 -5.17 14.38
CA ASP A 275 -6.85 -6.57 13.99
C ASP A 275 -6.47 -6.68 12.50
N LEU A 276 -7.15 -5.93 11.61
CA LEU A 276 -6.80 -5.88 10.19
C LEU A 276 -5.35 -5.47 10.01
N PHE A 277 -4.96 -4.37 10.64
CA PHE A 277 -3.59 -3.85 10.55
C PHE A 277 -2.59 -4.67 11.39
N GLY A 278 -3.06 -5.54 12.30
CA GLY A 278 -2.22 -6.27 13.25
C GLY A 278 -1.49 -5.34 14.21
N ALA A 279 -2.14 -4.25 14.59
CA ALA A 279 -1.66 -3.22 15.49
C ALA A 279 -2.31 -3.37 16.87
N LYS A 280 -1.60 -2.99 17.93
CA LYS A 280 -2.24 -2.75 19.23
C LYS A 280 -2.86 -1.35 19.27
N LYS A 281 -2.23 -0.41 18.58
CA LYS A 281 -2.67 0.99 18.43
C LYS A 281 -2.00 1.64 17.23
N PHE A 282 -2.52 2.76 16.77
CA PHE A 282 -1.80 3.68 15.92
C PHE A 282 -1.09 4.73 16.78
N ILE A 283 0.05 5.20 16.29
CA ILE A 283 0.88 6.24 16.92
C ILE A 283 1.18 7.34 15.90
N THR A 284 1.58 8.50 16.38
CA THR A 284 2.02 9.61 15.55
C THR A 284 3.25 9.23 14.72
N THR A 285 3.35 9.81 13.54
CA THR A 285 4.55 9.72 12.70
C THR A 285 4.76 11.05 11.98
N GLN A 286 5.90 11.18 11.32
CA GLN A 286 6.26 12.36 10.53
C GLN A 286 7.17 11.95 9.37
N ASN A 287 7.26 12.79 8.36
CA ASN A 287 8.01 12.49 7.15
C ASN A 287 9.49 12.15 7.40
N SER A 288 10.13 12.81 8.37
CA SER A 288 11.55 12.58 8.72
C SER A 288 11.83 11.21 9.33
N ASN A 289 10.82 10.50 9.84
CA ASN A 289 11.01 9.12 10.30
C ASN A 289 11.43 8.17 9.16
N TYR A 290 11.18 8.55 7.91
CA TYR A 290 11.47 7.78 6.70
C TYR A 290 12.72 8.27 5.96
N ASP A 291 13.54 9.16 6.54
CA ASP A 291 14.75 9.70 5.90
C ASP A 291 15.79 8.61 5.61
N GLN A 292 15.89 7.59 6.48
CA GLN A 292 16.73 6.42 6.22
C GLN A 292 16.26 5.65 4.98
N ILE A 293 14.95 5.43 4.86
CA ILE A 293 14.35 4.74 3.70
C ILE A 293 14.62 5.55 2.43
N GLU A 294 14.44 6.87 2.49
CA GLU A 294 14.72 7.76 1.37
C GLU A 294 16.19 7.72 0.95
N ALA A 295 17.12 7.78 1.90
CA ALA A 295 18.55 7.72 1.62
C ALA A 295 18.95 6.38 0.97
N VAL A 296 18.42 5.25 1.48
CA VAL A 296 18.66 3.91 0.92
C VAL A 296 18.05 3.79 -0.47
N ALA A 297 16.84 4.32 -0.69
CA ALA A 297 16.17 4.29 -1.98
C ALA A 297 16.92 5.11 -3.03
N LYS A 298 17.42 6.29 -2.67
CA LYS A 298 18.31 7.12 -3.54
C LYS A 298 19.58 6.37 -3.92
N ALA A 299 20.25 5.77 -2.93
CA ALA A 299 21.49 5.02 -3.15
C ALA A 299 21.31 3.80 -4.07
N GLN A 300 20.09 3.24 -4.12
CA GLN A 300 19.74 2.10 -4.99
C GLN A 300 19.05 2.51 -6.30
N GLY A 301 18.94 3.82 -6.59
CA GLY A 301 18.33 4.33 -7.83
C GLY A 301 16.81 4.09 -7.93
N LEU A 302 16.10 4.01 -6.79
CA LEU A 302 14.66 3.73 -6.72
C LEU A 302 13.80 4.98 -6.55
N LEU A 303 14.42 6.14 -6.42
CA LEU A 303 13.77 7.43 -6.49
C LEU A 303 14.24 8.08 -7.80
N GLY A 304 13.32 8.17 -8.75
CA GLY A 304 13.51 8.91 -10.01
C GLY A 304 13.21 10.38 -9.83
#